data_17b7f96d3f2d6628b593e9a7683e5f15
#
_entry.id   17b7f96d3f2d6628b593e9a7683e5f15
#
_cell.length_a   1.000
_cell.length_b   1.000
_cell.length_c   1.000
_cell.angle_alpha   90.00
_cell.angle_beta   90.00
_cell.angle_gamma   90.00
#
_symmetry.space_group_name_H-M   'P 1'
#
loop_
_entity.id
_entity.type
_entity.pdbx_description
1 polymer ?
#
loop_
_entity_poly.entity_id
_entity_poly.type
_entity_poly.pdbx_seq_one_letter_code
_entity_poly.pdbx_strand_id
1 'polypeptide(L)'
;FMTEQSTLTLQVLQQRLDALMLRDKQRFARRLHGVKKVKNPDAQQAIFQTMAKEIEQAAAQVALREAARPSITYPQNLPVSQKKQDILEAVRDHQVVIVAGETGSGKTTQLPKICMELGRGIKGLIGHTQPRRLAARTVANRIAE
;
A
#
# COMPACT_ATOMS: atom_id res chain seq x y z
N PHE A 1 21.34 11.56 -32.54
CA PHE A 1 20.32 11.78 -31.49
C PHE A 1 21.00 11.50 -30.14
N MET A 2 21.47 12.55 -29.49
CA MET A 2 21.99 12.48 -28.14
C MET A 2 20.77 12.35 -27.21
N THR A 3 20.57 11.18 -26.64
CA THR A 3 19.67 11.00 -25.50
C THR A 3 20.21 11.88 -24.39
N GLU A 4 19.48 12.93 -24.04
CA GLU A 4 19.70 13.67 -22.79
C GLU A 4 19.61 12.64 -21.66
N GLN A 5 20.76 12.18 -21.20
CA GLN A 5 20.85 11.52 -19.90
C GLN A 5 20.55 12.61 -18.87
N SER A 6 19.27 12.74 -18.54
CA SER A 6 18.86 13.64 -17.47
C SER A 6 19.63 13.22 -16.21
N THR A 7 20.49 14.11 -15.73
CA THR A 7 21.29 13.87 -14.54
C THR A 7 20.39 13.53 -13.38
N LEU A 8 20.55 12.33 -12.80
CA LEU A 8 19.79 11.92 -11.63
C LEU A 8 20.18 12.76 -10.42
N THR A 9 19.19 13.32 -9.78
CA THR A 9 19.37 14.11 -8.55
C THR A 9 18.69 13.44 -7.37
N LEU A 10 19.12 13.79 -6.17
CA LEU A 10 18.49 13.34 -4.94
C LEU A 10 16.97 13.65 -4.95
N GLN A 11 16.61 14.86 -5.38
CA GLN A 11 15.21 15.30 -5.41
C GLN A 11 14.36 14.48 -6.36
N VAL A 12 14.88 14.16 -7.56
CA VAL A 12 14.18 13.33 -8.54
C VAL A 12 13.90 11.93 -7.96
N LEU A 13 14.89 11.31 -7.33
CA LEU A 13 14.73 10.00 -6.72
C LEU A 13 13.80 10.03 -5.52
N GLN A 14 13.84 11.08 -4.69
CA GLN A 14 12.90 11.24 -3.58
C GLN A 14 11.44 11.32 -4.05
N GLN A 15 11.16 12.01 -5.14
CA GLN A 15 9.81 12.09 -5.71
C GLN A 15 9.30 10.73 -6.20
N ARG A 16 10.18 9.88 -6.74
CA ARG A 16 9.83 8.54 -7.20
C ARG A 16 9.46 7.58 -6.07
N LEU A 17 9.85 7.87 -4.82
CA LEU A 17 9.55 7.02 -3.67
C LEU A 17 8.05 6.96 -3.34
N ASP A 18 7.25 7.92 -3.76
CA ASP A 18 5.81 7.95 -3.51
C ASP A 18 5.05 6.84 -4.26
N ALA A 19 5.65 6.29 -5.31
CA ALA A 19 5.11 5.16 -6.07
C ALA A 19 5.37 3.78 -5.43
N LEU A 20 6.14 3.72 -4.35
CA LEU A 20 6.60 2.48 -3.73
C LEU A 20 5.69 2.02 -2.59
N MET A 21 5.83 0.75 -2.23
CA MET A 21 5.30 0.26 -0.96
C MET A 21 5.91 1.07 0.21
N LEU A 22 5.12 1.31 1.25
CA LEU A 22 5.55 2.11 2.41
C LEU A 22 6.87 1.63 3.02
N ARG A 23 7.05 0.33 3.11
CA ARG A 23 8.28 -0.32 3.58
C ARG A 23 9.48 0.05 2.71
N ASP A 24 9.32 -0.02 1.39
CA ASP A 24 10.38 0.29 0.44
C ASP A 24 10.67 1.79 0.40
N LYS A 25 9.66 2.63 0.45
CA LYS A 25 9.79 4.07 0.57
C LYS A 25 10.70 4.45 1.75
N GLN A 26 10.46 3.87 2.93
CA GLN A 26 11.30 4.13 4.11
C GLN A 26 12.74 3.64 3.94
N ARG A 27 12.91 2.45 3.36
CA ARG A 27 14.23 1.85 3.11
C ARG A 27 15.06 2.73 2.16
N PHE A 28 14.48 3.11 1.02
CA PHE A 28 15.16 3.95 0.04
C PHE A 28 15.40 5.38 0.54
N ALA A 29 14.46 5.96 1.29
CA ALA A 29 14.65 7.27 1.90
C ALA A 29 15.88 7.30 2.83
N ARG A 30 16.09 6.27 3.65
CA ARG A 30 17.28 6.14 4.51
C ARG A 30 18.55 6.02 3.68
N ARG A 31 18.55 5.22 2.60
CA ARG A 31 19.70 5.06 1.70
C ARG A 31 20.03 6.38 1.02
N LEU A 32 19.04 7.11 0.49
CA LEU A 32 19.24 8.43 -0.13
C LEU A 32 19.82 9.45 0.84
N HIS A 33 19.39 9.41 2.11
CA HIS A 33 19.97 10.26 3.14
C HIS A 33 21.45 9.95 3.35
N GLY A 34 21.85 8.69 3.29
CA GLY A 34 23.26 8.26 3.39
C GLY A 34 24.11 8.74 2.22
N VAL A 35 23.55 8.81 1.02
CA VAL A 35 24.27 9.24 -0.19
C VAL A 35 24.71 10.71 -0.11
N LYS A 36 24.03 11.54 0.67
CA LYS A 36 24.44 12.93 0.92
C LYS A 36 25.86 13.05 1.50
N LYS A 37 26.35 12.01 2.16
CA LYS A 37 27.70 11.97 2.75
C LYS A 37 28.78 11.62 1.75
N VAL A 38 28.43 11.14 0.57
CA VAL A 38 29.38 10.80 -0.50
C VAL A 38 29.84 12.08 -1.19
N LYS A 39 31.14 12.40 -1.08
CA LYS A 39 31.69 13.64 -1.58
C LYS A 39 32.07 13.60 -3.07
N ASN A 40 32.36 12.40 -3.59
CA ASN A 40 32.78 12.26 -4.99
C ASN A 40 31.51 12.27 -5.89
N PRO A 41 31.40 13.26 -6.83
CA PRO A 41 30.23 13.35 -7.70
C PRO A 41 30.00 12.12 -8.59
N ASP A 42 31.06 11.51 -9.12
CA ASP A 42 30.94 10.33 -9.99
C ASP A 42 30.48 9.11 -9.21
N ALA A 43 30.99 8.91 -7.99
CA ALA A 43 30.55 7.85 -7.10
C ALA A 43 29.07 8.06 -6.69
N GLN A 44 28.67 9.28 -6.42
CA GLN A 44 27.30 9.64 -6.09
C GLN A 44 26.34 9.33 -7.26
N GLN A 45 26.72 9.69 -8.51
CA GLN A 45 25.91 9.38 -9.69
C GLN A 45 25.79 7.89 -9.94
N ALA A 46 26.84 7.11 -9.74
CA ALA A 46 26.81 5.66 -9.85
C ALA A 46 25.81 5.05 -8.84
N ILE A 47 25.78 5.53 -7.61
CA ILE A 47 24.82 5.13 -6.58
C ILE A 47 23.40 5.51 -7.00
N PHE A 48 23.19 6.72 -7.50
CA PHE A 48 21.88 7.18 -7.97
C PHE A 48 21.36 6.33 -9.13
N GLN A 49 22.20 5.96 -10.07
CA GLN A 49 21.82 5.09 -11.19
C GLN A 49 21.39 3.70 -10.71
N THR A 50 22.16 3.11 -9.80
CA THR A 50 21.80 1.81 -9.20
C THR A 50 20.48 1.90 -8.44
N MET A 51 20.32 2.93 -7.61
CA MET A 51 19.08 3.13 -6.86
C MET A 51 17.89 3.41 -7.77
N ALA A 52 18.07 4.14 -8.86
CA ALA A 52 16.99 4.42 -9.81
C ALA A 52 16.42 3.11 -10.42
N LYS A 53 17.28 2.17 -10.77
CA LYS A 53 16.85 0.85 -11.26
C LYS A 53 16.10 0.05 -10.19
N GLU A 54 16.61 0.02 -8.97
CA GLU A 54 15.95 -0.67 -7.86
C GLU A 54 14.58 -0.03 -7.53
N ILE A 55 14.49 1.29 -7.56
CA ILE A 55 13.23 2.03 -7.33
C ILE A 55 12.24 1.74 -8.46
N GLU A 56 12.69 1.72 -9.71
CA GLU A 56 11.85 1.37 -10.86
C GLU A 56 11.26 -0.05 -10.72
N GLN A 57 12.08 -1.02 -10.34
CA GLN A 57 11.63 -2.39 -10.10
C GLN A 57 10.62 -2.46 -8.94
N ALA A 58 10.85 -1.74 -7.86
CA ALA A 58 9.94 -1.67 -6.72
C ALA A 58 8.61 -0.99 -7.10
N ALA A 59 8.63 0.05 -7.92
CA ALA A 59 7.43 0.71 -8.44
C ALA A 59 6.64 -0.21 -9.38
N ALA A 60 7.31 -0.99 -10.20
CA ALA A 60 6.67 -1.98 -11.07
C ALA A 60 5.91 -3.05 -10.26
N GLN A 61 6.43 -3.46 -9.11
CA GLN A 61 5.72 -4.39 -8.21
C GLN A 61 4.43 -3.78 -7.65
N VAL A 62 4.45 -2.50 -7.30
CA VAL A 62 3.23 -1.79 -6.85
C VAL A 62 2.21 -1.70 -7.97
N ALA A 63 2.65 -1.38 -9.20
CA ALA A 63 1.77 -1.34 -10.37
C ALA A 63 1.12 -2.70 -10.66
N LEU A 64 1.85 -3.80 -10.52
CA LEU A 64 1.30 -5.16 -10.64
C LEU A 64 0.26 -5.46 -9.56
N ARG A 65 0.50 -5.04 -8.32
CA ARG A 65 -0.47 -5.21 -7.24
C ARG A 65 -1.75 -4.43 -7.50
N GLU A 66 -1.62 -3.21 -7.99
CA GLU A 66 -2.77 -2.37 -8.34
C GLU A 66 -3.58 -2.96 -9.49
N ALA A 67 -2.91 -3.45 -10.54
CA ALA A 67 -3.54 -4.12 -11.67
C ALA A 67 -4.23 -5.43 -11.27
N ALA A 68 -3.70 -6.14 -10.27
CA ALA A 68 -4.28 -7.36 -9.73
C ALA A 68 -5.40 -7.13 -8.70
N ARG A 69 -5.77 -5.89 -8.44
CA ARG A 69 -6.84 -5.55 -7.49
C ARG A 69 -8.15 -6.19 -7.95
N PRO A 70 -8.80 -7.02 -7.09
CA PRO A 70 -10.05 -7.66 -7.45
C PRO A 70 -11.21 -6.67 -7.52
N SER A 71 -12.23 -7.01 -8.28
CA SER A 71 -13.51 -6.30 -8.23
C SER A 71 -14.15 -6.47 -6.85
N ILE A 72 -14.55 -5.35 -6.26
CA ILE A 72 -15.12 -5.34 -4.92
C ILE A 72 -16.66 -5.32 -5.05
N THR A 73 -17.32 -6.33 -4.50
CA THR A 73 -18.77 -6.43 -4.42
C THR A 73 -19.23 -6.58 -2.98
N TYR A 74 -20.41 -6.08 -2.68
CA TYR A 74 -20.99 -6.12 -1.34
C TYR A 74 -22.36 -6.80 -1.36
N PRO A 75 -22.58 -7.86 -0.54
CA PRO A 75 -23.92 -8.43 -0.37
C PRO A 75 -24.89 -7.40 0.21
N GLN A 76 -25.96 -7.10 -0.50
CA GLN A 76 -26.91 -6.04 -0.12
C GLN A 76 -27.74 -6.37 1.14
N ASN A 77 -27.82 -7.64 1.48
CA ASN A 77 -28.56 -8.12 2.65
C ASN A 77 -27.81 -7.98 3.98
N LEU A 78 -26.54 -7.57 3.96
CA LEU A 78 -25.76 -7.40 5.19
C LEU A 78 -25.87 -5.97 5.72
N PRO A 79 -26.13 -5.78 7.03
CA PRO A 79 -26.19 -4.45 7.65
C PRO A 79 -24.95 -3.58 7.41
N VAL A 80 -23.75 -4.16 7.45
CA VAL A 80 -22.50 -3.44 7.17
C VAL A 80 -22.46 -2.94 5.72
N SER A 81 -22.95 -3.73 4.76
CA SER A 81 -23.02 -3.29 3.36
C SER A 81 -23.95 -2.11 3.16
N GLN A 82 -25.05 -2.06 3.90
CA GLN A 82 -26.00 -0.94 3.85
C GLN A 82 -25.41 0.36 4.44
N LYS A 83 -24.45 0.25 5.36
CA LYS A 83 -23.72 1.36 5.98
C LYS A 83 -22.34 1.57 5.38
N LYS A 84 -22.04 0.96 4.25
CA LYS A 84 -20.71 0.98 3.62
C LYS A 84 -20.18 2.39 3.45
N GLN A 85 -20.98 3.31 2.94
CA GLN A 85 -20.53 4.67 2.66
C GLN A 85 -20.14 5.42 3.94
N ASP A 86 -20.93 5.32 4.99
CA ASP A 86 -20.65 5.95 6.29
C ASP A 86 -19.35 5.40 6.90
N ILE A 87 -19.15 4.08 6.83
CA ILE A 87 -17.95 3.42 7.35
C ILE A 87 -16.73 3.83 6.53
N LEU A 88 -16.84 3.85 5.20
CA LEU A 88 -15.76 4.22 4.30
C LEU A 88 -15.29 5.65 4.58
N GLU A 89 -16.20 6.60 4.72
CA GLU A 89 -15.88 7.98 5.05
C GLU A 89 -15.22 8.11 6.43
N ALA A 90 -15.73 7.39 7.43
CA ALA A 90 -15.14 7.37 8.76
C ALA A 90 -13.70 6.83 8.75
N VAL A 91 -13.46 5.72 8.06
CA VAL A 91 -12.12 5.11 7.94
C VAL A 91 -11.17 6.00 7.13
N ARG A 92 -11.67 6.71 6.13
CA ARG A 92 -10.88 7.67 5.37
C ARG A 92 -10.40 8.83 6.23
N ASP A 93 -11.29 9.38 7.07
CA ASP A 93 -11.10 10.66 7.74
C ASP A 93 -10.55 10.53 9.17
N HIS A 94 -10.57 9.32 9.76
CA HIS A 94 -10.13 9.08 11.14
C HIS A 94 -9.09 7.98 11.23
N GLN A 95 -8.14 8.15 12.14
CA GLN A 95 -7.09 7.17 12.39
C GLN A 95 -7.63 5.91 13.08
N VAL A 96 -8.61 6.07 13.95
CA VAL A 96 -9.24 4.98 14.69
C VAL A 96 -10.76 5.07 14.51
N VAL A 97 -11.36 3.96 14.12
CA VAL A 97 -12.81 3.85 13.94
C VAL A 97 -13.30 2.59 14.63
N ILE A 98 -14.36 2.72 15.40
CA ILE A 98 -15.03 1.59 16.06
C ILE A 98 -16.35 1.34 15.33
N VAL A 99 -16.48 0.16 14.76
CA VAL A 99 -17.72 -0.29 14.10
C VAL A 99 -18.41 -1.29 14.99
N ALA A 100 -19.50 -0.88 15.61
CA ALA A 100 -20.34 -1.74 16.43
C ALA A 100 -21.48 -2.34 15.59
N GLY A 101 -21.76 -3.61 15.80
CA GLY A 101 -22.86 -4.32 15.15
C GLY A 101 -22.99 -5.73 15.69
N GLU A 102 -24.16 -6.30 15.53
CA GLU A 102 -24.45 -7.66 15.99
C GLU A 102 -23.62 -8.72 15.24
N THR A 103 -23.52 -9.91 15.82
CA THR A 103 -22.95 -11.07 15.15
C THR A 103 -23.76 -11.38 13.89
N GLY A 104 -23.06 -11.63 12.78
CA GLY A 104 -23.68 -11.86 11.47
C GLY A 104 -24.03 -10.59 10.69
N SER A 105 -23.68 -9.39 11.19
CA SER A 105 -23.87 -8.13 10.45
C SER A 105 -22.90 -7.94 9.26
N GLY A 106 -21.88 -8.80 9.14
CA GLY A 106 -20.91 -8.79 8.04
C GLY A 106 -19.61 -8.01 8.32
N LYS A 107 -19.37 -7.57 9.57
CA LYS A 107 -18.16 -6.79 9.92
C LYS A 107 -16.88 -7.49 9.49
N THR A 108 -16.70 -8.72 9.85
CA THR A 108 -15.48 -9.50 9.62
C THR A 108 -15.14 -9.65 8.13
N THR A 109 -16.14 -9.87 7.29
CA THR A 109 -15.95 -10.12 5.86
C THR A 109 -15.99 -8.87 5.01
N GLN A 110 -16.70 -7.83 5.43
CA GLN A 110 -16.92 -6.63 4.63
C GLN A 110 -15.95 -5.47 4.97
N LEU A 111 -15.51 -5.32 6.21
CA LEU A 111 -14.58 -4.26 6.58
C LEU A 111 -13.24 -4.30 5.80
N PRO A 112 -12.61 -5.46 5.58
CA PRO A 112 -11.43 -5.53 4.71
C PRO A 112 -11.69 -5.04 3.29
N LYS A 113 -12.86 -5.31 2.73
CA LYS A 113 -13.25 -4.82 1.40
C LYS A 113 -13.36 -3.29 1.36
N ILE A 114 -13.93 -2.68 2.40
CA ILE A 114 -14.02 -1.22 2.54
C ILE A 114 -12.62 -0.60 2.58
N CYS A 115 -11.68 -1.20 3.32
CA CYS A 115 -10.28 -0.77 3.32
C CYS A 115 -9.64 -0.88 1.94
N MET A 116 -9.90 -1.95 1.19
CA MET A 116 -9.43 -2.11 -0.18
C MET A 116 -10.01 -1.06 -1.14
N GLU A 117 -11.28 -0.72 -0.98
CA GLU A 117 -11.93 0.33 -1.78
C GLU A 117 -11.26 1.69 -1.57
N LEU A 118 -10.78 1.98 -0.36
CA LEU A 118 -9.98 3.15 -0.04
C LEU A 118 -8.54 3.11 -0.59
N GLY A 119 -8.16 2.06 -1.32
CA GLY A 119 -6.81 1.87 -1.85
C GLY A 119 -5.82 1.28 -0.86
N ARG A 120 -6.25 0.85 0.32
CA ARG A 120 -5.39 0.14 1.27
C ARG A 120 -5.01 -1.23 0.71
N GLY A 121 -3.87 -1.76 1.09
CA GLY A 121 -3.39 -3.06 0.60
C GLY A 121 -2.57 -3.01 -0.68
N ILE A 122 -2.49 -1.88 -1.39
CA ILE A 122 -1.65 -1.71 -2.59
C ILE A 122 -0.22 -1.35 -2.19
N LYS A 123 -0.03 -0.26 -1.48
CA LYS A 123 1.29 0.20 -0.99
C LYS A 123 1.65 -0.32 0.41
N GLY A 124 0.76 -1.01 1.06
CA GLY A 124 0.93 -1.61 2.37
C GLY A 124 0.09 -2.87 2.50
N LEU A 125 -0.05 -3.38 3.72
CA LEU A 125 -0.86 -4.55 4.03
C LEU A 125 -2.09 -4.14 4.85
N ILE A 126 -3.19 -4.86 4.63
CA ILE A 126 -4.35 -4.83 5.53
C ILE A 126 -4.17 -5.97 6.52
N GLY A 127 -3.95 -5.63 7.79
CA GLY A 127 -3.87 -6.62 8.87
C GLY A 127 -5.25 -6.90 9.44
N HIS A 128 -5.60 -8.17 9.58
CA HIS A 128 -6.84 -8.60 10.19
C HIS A 128 -6.54 -9.60 11.31
N THR A 129 -6.93 -9.26 12.53
CA THR A 129 -6.69 -10.09 13.70
C THR A 129 -7.99 -10.75 14.18
N GLN A 130 -7.86 -12.00 14.62
CA GLN A 130 -8.94 -12.77 15.22
C GLN A 130 -8.44 -13.42 16.50
N PRO A 131 -9.28 -13.54 17.56
CA PRO A 131 -8.83 -14.07 18.84
C PRO A 131 -8.52 -15.58 18.82
N ARG A 132 -9.01 -16.31 17.81
CA ARG A 132 -8.80 -17.75 17.64
C ARG A 132 -8.04 -18.05 16.36
N ARG A 133 -7.00 -18.89 16.42
CA ARG A 133 -6.19 -19.26 15.24
C ARG A 133 -7.00 -19.86 14.11
N LEU A 134 -7.94 -20.77 14.43
CA LEU A 134 -8.80 -21.40 13.45
C LEU A 134 -9.71 -20.37 12.75
N ALA A 135 -10.29 -19.44 13.52
CA ALA A 135 -11.12 -18.36 12.99
C ALA A 135 -10.31 -17.45 12.05
N ALA A 136 -9.09 -17.07 12.41
CA ALA A 136 -8.23 -16.26 11.57
C ALA A 136 -7.97 -16.90 10.20
N ARG A 137 -7.67 -18.20 10.17
CA ARG A 137 -7.44 -18.96 8.94
C ARG A 137 -8.69 -19.08 8.07
N THR A 138 -9.81 -19.44 8.68
CA THR A 138 -11.09 -19.58 7.98
C THR A 138 -11.57 -18.27 7.41
N VAL A 139 -11.45 -17.17 8.15
CA VAL A 139 -11.81 -15.83 7.70
C VAL A 139 -10.91 -15.36 6.54
N ALA A 140 -9.60 -15.60 6.62
CA ALA A 140 -8.68 -15.25 5.55
C ALA A 140 -9.06 -15.97 4.24
N ASN A 141 -9.34 -17.27 4.29
CA ASN A 141 -9.78 -18.02 3.11
C ASN A 141 -11.08 -17.47 2.54
N ARG A 142 -12.08 -17.22 3.39
CA ARG A 142 -13.38 -16.68 2.96
C ARG A 142 -13.29 -15.29 2.34
N ILE A 143 -12.37 -14.45 2.78
CA ILE A 143 -12.16 -13.13 2.17
C ILE A 143 -11.49 -13.26 0.79
N ALA A 144 -10.69 -14.31 0.59
CA ALA A 144 -10.00 -14.57 -0.66
C ALA A 144 -10.91 -15.16 -1.77
N GLU A 145 -12.06 -15.74 -1.42
CA GLU A 145 -13.09 -16.22 -2.35
C GLU A 145 -13.85 -15.06 -3.04
#